data_d17de6e44e224e82cfe26db12e6a88af
#
_entry.id   d17de6e44e224e82cfe26db12e6a88af
#
_cell.length_a   1.000
_cell.length_b   1.000
_cell.length_c   1.000
_cell.angle_alpha   90.00
_cell.angle_beta   90.00
_cell.angle_gamma   90.00
#
_symmetry.space_group_name_H-M   'P 1'
#
loop_
_entity.id
_entity.type
_entity.pdbx_description
1 polymer ?
#
loop_
_entity_poly.entity_id
_entity_poly.type
_entity_poly.pdbx_seq_one_letter_code
_entity_poly.pdbx_strand_id
1 'polypeptide(L)'
;MAKTKHKHNGAVAKKLIGLADLVITAAERSKDPTLAIPIRALSNVSFNPRNGLIEMGKKKQARSFFNVGMAKKFMQTILVADALSELQRADLTTSLREIYYRTKHTIKDSHENTFDTQDESDPVIEDLEVSLAALREELHVRAENGGSVVGPL
;
A
#
# COMPACT_ATOMS: atom_id res chain seq x y z
N MET A 1 28.26 -2.68 3.24
CA MET A 1 26.93 -2.03 3.11
C MET A 1 25.78 -2.94 2.61
N ALA A 2 26.00 -4.20 2.23
CA ALA A 2 24.93 -5.09 1.70
C ALA A 2 24.08 -5.80 2.78
N LYS A 3 24.60 -6.00 3.99
CA LYS A 3 23.88 -6.74 5.06
C LYS A 3 22.66 -6.05 5.66
N THR A 4 22.55 -4.71 5.57
CA THR A 4 21.43 -3.96 6.14
C THR A 4 20.18 -4.04 5.27
N LYS A 5 20.31 -4.11 3.95
CA LYS A 5 19.20 -4.21 2.98
C LYS A 5 18.39 -5.50 3.13
N HIS A 6 19.07 -6.66 3.27
CA HIS A 6 18.38 -7.94 3.40
C HIS A 6 17.57 -8.11 4.70
N LYS A 7 17.97 -7.44 5.78
CA LYS A 7 17.27 -7.53 7.07
C LYS A 7 15.96 -6.73 7.09
N HIS A 8 15.90 -5.61 6.35
CA HIS A 8 14.69 -4.78 6.20
C HIS A 8 13.63 -5.43 5.30
N ASN A 9 14.03 -6.04 4.17
CA ASN A 9 13.09 -6.72 3.26
C ASN A 9 12.28 -7.82 3.97
N GLY A 10 12.89 -8.61 4.84
CA GLY A 10 12.21 -9.64 5.61
C GLY A 10 11.18 -9.11 6.61
N ALA A 11 11.34 -7.88 7.10
CA ALA A 11 10.40 -7.26 8.03
C ALA A 11 9.14 -6.76 7.31
N VAL A 12 9.29 -6.15 6.14
CA VAL A 12 8.15 -5.68 5.32
C VAL A 12 7.35 -6.85 4.78
N ALA A 13 8.02 -7.89 4.27
CA ALA A 13 7.34 -9.11 3.81
C ALA A 13 6.49 -9.75 4.92
N LYS A 14 6.99 -9.84 6.15
CA LYS A 14 6.22 -10.34 7.30
C LYS A 14 5.00 -9.47 7.61
N LYS A 15 5.10 -8.16 7.48
CA LYS A 15 3.98 -7.24 7.71
C LYS A 15 2.90 -7.40 6.63
N LEU A 16 3.30 -7.58 5.37
CA LEU A 16 2.37 -7.87 4.26
C LEU A 16 1.63 -9.19 4.49
N ILE A 17 2.33 -10.25 4.87
CA ILE A 17 1.72 -11.54 5.24
C ILE A 17 0.75 -11.33 6.42
N GLY A 18 1.12 -10.56 7.44
CA GLY A 18 0.25 -10.26 8.57
C GLY A 18 -1.06 -9.56 8.19
N LEU A 19 -1.09 -8.75 7.13
CA LEU A 19 -2.34 -8.20 6.59
C LEU A 19 -3.22 -9.31 6.00
N ALA A 20 -2.65 -10.24 5.25
CA ALA A 20 -3.38 -11.37 4.68
C ALA A 20 -3.94 -12.28 5.77
N ASP A 21 -3.13 -12.63 6.77
CA ASP A 21 -3.54 -13.45 7.91
C ASP A 21 -4.70 -12.82 8.69
N LEU A 22 -4.68 -11.49 8.87
CA LEU A 22 -5.78 -10.76 9.52
C LEU A 22 -7.09 -10.92 8.75
N VAL A 23 -7.05 -10.79 7.43
CA VAL A 23 -8.22 -10.92 6.55
C VAL A 23 -8.75 -12.35 6.57
N ILE A 24 -7.86 -13.33 6.39
CA ILE A 24 -8.22 -14.76 6.39
C ILE A 24 -8.83 -15.16 7.74
N THR A 25 -8.16 -14.80 8.84
CA THR A 25 -8.66 -15.12 10.20
C THR A 25 -10.03 -14.50 10.47
N ALA A 26 -10.30 -13.29 9.99
CA ALA A 26 -11.61 -12.66 10.14
C ALA A 26 -12.67 -13.42 9.34
N ALA A 27 -12.36 -13.79 8.09
CA ALA A 27 -13.26 -14.55 7.22
C ALA A 27 -13.59 -15.94 7.80
N GLU A 28 -12.57 -16.68 8.28
CA GLU A 28 -12.76 -18.00 8.93
C GLU A 28 -13.67 -17.94 10.16
N ARG A 29 -13.63 -16.81 10.88
CA ARG A 29 -14.49 -16.57 12.05
C ARG A 29 -15.85 -15.97 11.70
N SER A 30 -16.20 -15.91 10.40
CA SER A 30 -17.43 -15.26 9.90
C SER A 30 -17.59 -13.81 10.39
N LYS A 31 -16.48 -13.10 10.56
CA LYS A 31 -16.42 -11.67 10.90
C LYS A 31 -16.11 -10.86 9.65
N ASP A 32 -16.55 -9.59 9.65
CA ASP A 32 -16.22 -8.65 8.59
C ASP A 32 -14.70 -8.34 8.59
N PRO A 33 -13.96 -8.74 7.54
CA PRO A 33 -12.56 -8.36 7.41
C PRO A 33 -12.43 -6.84 7.37
N THR A 34 -11.65 -6.28 8.28
CA THR A 34 -11.48 -4.84 8.41
C THR A 34 -10.02 -4.47 8.55
N LEU A 35 -9.56 -3.55 7.71
CA LEU A 35 -8.22 -2.97 7.76
C LEU A 35 -8.25 -1.63 8.46
N ALA A 36 -7.35 -1.42 9.42
CA ALA A 36 -7.20 -0.16 10.14
C ALA A 36 -6.06 0.66 9.52
N ILE A 37 -6.40 1.59 8.64
CA ILE A 37 -5.45 2.43 7.90
C ILE A 37 -5.24 3.76 8.62
N PRO A 38 -4.00 4.19 8.92
CA PRO A 38 -3.73 5.50 9.50
C PRO A 38 -4.24 6.64 8.61
N ILE A 39 -4.87 7.64 9.22
CA ILE A 39 -5.37 8.81 8.50
C ILE A 39 -4.19 9.73 8.16
N ARG A 40 -3.90 9.91 6.87
CA ARG A 40 -2.87 10.80 6.34
C ARG A 40 -3.41 12.24 6.21
N ALA A 41 -3.57 12.92 7.33
CA ALA A 41 -4.00 14.31 7.38
C ALA A 41 -3.18 15.10 8.40
N LEU A 42 -3.00 16.39 8.18
CA LEU A 42 -2.29 17.28 9.09
C LEU A 42 -2.87 17.24 10.52
N SER A 43 -4.18 17.01 10.65
CA SER A 43 -4.86 16.84 11.94
C SER A 43 -4.48 15.55 12.67
N ASN A 44 -3.76 14.65 12.03
CA ASN A 44 -3.25 13.39 12.59
C ASN A 44 -1.72 13.32 12.59
N VAL A 45 -1.06 14.47 12.61
CA VAL A 45 0.39 14.58 12.64
C VAL A 45 0.77 15.38 13.89
N SER A 46 1.82 14.96 14.58
CA SER A 46 2.35 15.65 15.75
C SER A 46 3.87 15.78 15.66
N PHE A 47 4.39 16.92 16.15
CA PHE A 47 5.82 17.10 16.27
C PHE A 47 6.28 16.49 17.61
N ASN A 48 7.27 15.61 17.54
CA ASN A 48 7.89 15.04 18.72
C ASN A 48 9.16 15.85 19.09
N PRO A 49 9.13 16.68 20.16
CA PRO A 49 10.25 17.54 20.51
C PRO A 49 11.48 16.77 21.03
N ARG A 50 11.32 15.49 21.40
CA ARG A 50 12.43 14.67 21.91
C ARG A 50 13.39 14.22 20.81
N ASN A 51 12.86 13.92 19.63
CA ASN A 51 13.65 13.46 18.48
C ASN A 51 13.67 14.45 17.32
N GLY A 52 12.91 15.57 17.42
CA GLY A 52 12.83 16.58 16.37
C GLY A 52 12.07 16.11 15.11
N LEU A 53 11.30 15.03 15.18
CA LEU A 53 10.61 14.44 14.05
C LEU A 53 9.12 14.71 14.07
N ILE A 54 8.54 14.72 12.87
CA ILE A 54 7.09 14.70 12.68
C ILE A 54 6.64 13.26 12.68
N GLU A 55 5.73 12.91 13.57
CA GLU A 55 5.20 11.56 13.72
C GLU A 55 3.73 11.49 13.35
N MET A 56 3.32 10.36 12.77
CA MET A 56 1.92 10.09 12.50
C MET A 56 1.16 9.86 13.81
N GLY A 57 0.00 10.47 13.93
CA GLY A 57 -0.89 10.29 15.08
C GLY A 57 -1.60 8.93 15.09
N LYS A 58 -2.41 8.74 16.12
CA LYS A 58 -3.09 7.44 16.37
C LYS A 58 -4.43 7.27 15.66
N LYS A 59 -4.94 8.31 14.97
CA LYS A 59 -6.24 8.23 14.28
C LYS A 59 -6.13 7.32 13.09
N LYS A 60 -7.05 6.33 13.00
CA LYS A 60 -7.13 5.36 11.90
C LYS A 60 -8.53 5.38 11.30
N GLN A 61 -8.60 5.07 10.01
CA GLN A 61 -9.84 4.82 9.28
C GLN A 61 -10.00 3.32 9.11
N ALA A 62 -11.18 2.80 9.43
CA ALA A 62 -11.52 1.42 9.14
C ALA A 62 -11.90 1.28 7.67
N ARG A 63 -11.41 0.24 7.01
CA ARG A 63 -11.89 -0.23 5.69
C ARG A 63 -12.45 -1.61 5.87
N SER A 64 -13.77 -1.71 5.78
CA SER A 64 -14.54 -2.93 6.00
C SER A 64 -14.94 -3.53 4.66
N PHE A 65 -14.81 -4.86 4.52
CA PHE A 65 -15.12 -5.57 3.28
C PHE A 65 -16.64 -5.61 3.03
N PHE A 66 -17.44 -5.83 4.07
CA PHE A 66 -18.91 -5.91 3.94
C PHE A 66 -19.60 -4.55 3.89
N ASN A 67 -18.86 -3.45 4.00
CA ASN A 67 -19.41 -2.12 3.77
C ASN A 67 -19.31 -1.75 2.29
N VAL A 68 -20.45 -1.61 1.61
CA VAL A 68 -20.52 -1.33 0.17
C VAL A 68 -19.69 -0.12 -0.24
N GLY A 69 -19.72 0.97 0.56
CA GLY A 69 -18.94 2.18 0.29
C GLY A 69 -17.42 2.02 0.47
N MET A 70 -16.98 0.93 1.11
CA MET A 70 -15.56 0.68 1.41
C MET A 70 -15.01 -0.55 0.70
N ALA A 71 -15.87 -1.44 0.20
CA ALA A 71 -15.50 -2.74 -0.36
C ALA A 71 -14.51 -2.61 -1.53
N LYS A 72 -14.73 -1.68 -2.48
CA LYS A 72 -13.80 -1.43 -3.60
C LYS A 72 -12.42 -1.04 -3.07
N LYS A 73 -12.35 -0.11 -2.10
CA LYS A 73 -11.08 0.35 -1.54
C LYS A 73 -10.39 -0.72 -0.68
N PHE A 74 -11.15 -1.55 0.01
CA PHE A 74 -10.64 -2.73 0.71
C PHE A 74 -10.00 -3.70 -0.28
N MET A 75 -10.72 -4.10 -1.33
CA MET A 75 -10.21 -4.98 -2.40
C MET A 75 -8.95 -4.41 -3.05
N GLN A 76 -8.96 -3.13 -3.44
CA GLN A 76 -7.81 -2.43 -4.00
C GLN A 76 -6.59 -2.52 -3.07
N THR A 77 -6.79 -2.35 -1.76
CA THR A 77 -5.71 -2.44 -0.76
C THR A 77 -5.10 -3.85 -0.72
N ILE A 78 -5.91 -4.89 -0.77
CA ILE A 78 -5.43 -6.28 -0.78
C ILE A 78 -4.71 -6.61 -2.09
N LEU A 79 -5.24 -6.19 -3.25
CA LEU A 79 -4.59 -6.41 -4.55
C LEU A 79 -3.20 -5.76 -4.63
N VAL A 80 -3.08 -4.52 -4.16
CA VAL A 80 -1.76 -3.85 -4.11
C VAL A 80 -0.84 -4.54 -3.12
N ALA A 81 -1.33 -4.93 -1.93
CA ALA A 81 -0.51 -5.63 -0.95
C ALA A 81 0.01 -6.99 -1.48
N ASP A 82 -0.80 -7.70 -2.27
CA ASP A 82 -0.39 -8.95 -2.93
C ASP A 82 0.69 -8.69 -3.99
N ALA A 83 0.50 -7.70 -4.87
CA ALA A 83 1.50 -7.31 -5.86
C ALA A 83 2.84 -6.91 -5.20
N LEU A 84 2.79 -6.15 -4.09
CA LEU A 84 3.99 -5.80 -3.32
C LEU A 84 4.64 -7.03 -2.68
N SER A 85 3.85 -8.00 -2.21
CA SER A 85 4.37 -9.26 -1.67
C SER A 85 5.09 -10.09 -2.72
N GLU A 86 4.56 -10.11 -3.96
CA GLU A 86 5.24 -10.76 -5.09
C GLU A 86 6.58 -10.10 -5.43
N LEU A 87 6.64 -8.76 -5.46
CA LEU A 87 7.88 -8.02 -5.69
C LEU A 87 8.92 -8.34 -4.62
N GLN A 88 8.51 -8.38 -3.34
CA GLN A 88 9.38 -8.75 -2.22
C GLN A 88 9.95 -10.17 -2.38
N ARG A 89 9.12 -11.13 -2.76
CA ARG A 89 9.54 -12.52 -2.97
C ARG A 89 10.48 -12.69 -4.15
N ALA A 90 10.25 -11.92 -5.22
CA ALA A 90 11.06 -11.98 -6.43
C ALA A 90 12.30 -11.08 -6.38
N ASP A 91 12.46 -10.26 -5.34
CA ASP A 91 13.49 -9.19 -5.21
C ASP A 91 13.50 -8.25 -6.42
N LEU A 92 12.32 -7.97 -6.97
CA LEU A 92 12.13 -7.08 -8.11
C LEU A 92 11.64 -5.72 -7.65
N THR A 93 12.09 -4.65 -8.31
CA THR A 93 11.63 -3.29 -8.08
C THR A 93 10.89 -2.78 -9.32
N THR A 94 9.79 -2.07 -9.11
CA THR A 94 8.95 -1.56 -10.20
C THR A 94 8.52 -0.10 -9.97
N SER A 95 7.84 0.50 -10.94
CA SER A 95 7.27 1.84 -10.84
C SER A 95 5.86 1.82 -10.27
N LEU A 96 5.36 2.99 -9.80
CA LEU A 96 3.96 3.18 -9.40
C LEU A 96 3.00 2.80 -10.52
N ARG A 97 3.30 3.23 -11.76
CA ARG A 97 2.50 2.93 -12.94
C ARG A 97 2.39 1.43 -13.22
N GLU A 98 3.48 0.70 -13.04
CA GLU A 98 3.49 -0.76 -13.24
C GLU A 98 2.61 -1.47 -12.20
N ILE A 99 2.60 -1.01 -10.94
CA ILE A 99 1.67 -1.52 -9.92
C ILE A 99 0.23 -1.33 -10.37
N TYR A 100 -0.12 -0.15 -10.89
CA TYR A 100 -1.45 0.10 -11.44
C TYR A 100 -1.81 -0.90 -12.54
N TYR A 101 -0.94 -1.11 -13.53
CA TYR A 101 -1.21 -2.05 -14.63
C TYR A 101 -1.30 -3.50 -14.17
N ARG A 102 -0.49 -3.92 -13.21
CA ARG A 102 -0.54 -5.28 -12.65
C ARG A 102 -1.82 -5.56 -11.87
N THR A 103 -2.36 -4.55 -11.22
CA THR A 103 -3.55 -4.68 -10.35
C THR A 103 -4.84 -4.31 -11.06
N LYS A 104 -4.77 -3.66 -12.23
CA LYS A 104 -5.94 -3.30 -13.03
C LYS A 104 -6.43 -4.49 -13.82
N HIS A 105 -7.67 -4.91 -13.56
CA HIS A 105 -8.40 -5.88 -14.35
C HIS A 105 -9.91 -5.67 -14.20
N THR A 106 -10.69 -6.18 -15.13
CA THR A 106 -12.14 -6.18 -15.02
C THR A 106 -12.59 -7.25 -14.03
N ILE A 107 -13.46 -6.89 -13.10
CA ILE A 107 -14.01 -7.81 -12.11
C ILE A 107 -14.91 -8.81 -12.86
N LYS A 108 -14.67 -10.12 -12.61
CA LYS A 108 -15.41 -11.19 -13.25
C LYS A 108 -16.92 -11.00 -13.08
N ASP A 109 -17.66 -11.24 -14.14
CA ASP A 109 -19.12 -11.13 -14.20
C ASP A 109 -19.66 -9.71 -13.91
N SER A 110 -18.81 -8.68 -14.08
CA SER A 110 -19.20 -7.27 -13.97
C SER A 110 -18.60 -6.44 -15.11
N HIS A 111 -19.02 -5.18 -15.24
CA HIS A 111 -18.40 -4.19 -16.14
C HIS A 111 -17.46 -3.25 -15.40
N GLU A 112 -17.21 -3.49 -14.12
CA GLU A 112 -16.37 -2.65 -13.28
C GLU A 112 -14.92 -3.12 -13.28
N ASN A 113 -14.01 -2.17 -13.19
CA ASN A 113 -12.58 -2.44 -13.03
C ASN A 113 -12.18 -2.36 -11.55
N THR A 114 -11.14 -3.10 -11.20
CA THR A 114 -10.50 -2.98 -9.90
C THR A 114 -9.93 -1.58 -9.67
N PHE A 115 -9.34 -1.00 -10.73
CA PHE A 115 -8.85 0.37 -10.80
C PHE A 115 -9.26 0.99 -12.14
N ASP A 116 -9.78 2.20 -12.14
CA ASP A 116 -10.11 2.94 -13.36
C ASP A 116 -8.94 3.82 -13.81
N THR A 117 -8.28 4.50 -12.88
CA THR A 117 -7.12 5.38 -13.13
C THR A 117 -5.98 5.10 -12.15
N GLN A 118 -4.77 5.57 -12.50
CA GLN A 118 -3.60 5.48 -11.62
C GLN A 118 -3.81 6.28 -10.32
N ASP A 119 -4.56 7.39 -10.38
CA ASP A 119 -4.88 8.21 -9.21
C ASP A 119 -5.64 7.44 -8.11
N GLU A 120 -6.24 6.29 -8.45
CA GLU A 120 -6.84 5.40 -7.46
C GLU A 120 -5.83 4.49 -6.77
N SER A 121 -4.73 4.10 -7.47
CA SER A 121 -3.73 3.16 -6.94
C SER A 121 -2.67 3.83 -6.08
N ASP A 122 -2.24 5.03 -6.45
CA ASP A 122 -1.17 5.75 -5.74
C ASP A 122 -1.51 6.01 -4.27
N PRO A 123 -2.72 6.49 -3.90
CA PRO A 123 -3.10 6.64 -2.50
C PRO A 123 -3.17 5.32 -1.73
N VAL A 124 -3.41 4.19 -2.40
CA VAL A 124 -3.40 2.86 -1.74
C VAL A 124 -1.99 2.46 -1.36
N ILE A 125 -1.01 2.70 -2.24
CA ILE A 125 0.40 2.44 -1.97
C ILE A 125 0.87 3.30 -0.78
N GLU A 126 0.54 4.59 -0.78
CA GLU A 126 0.87 5.50 0.33
C GLU A 126 0.22 5.09 1.66
N ASP A 127 -1.02 4.59 1.63
CA ASP A 127 -1.69 4.06 2.81
C ASP A 127 -1.00 2.81 3.35
N LEU A 128 -0.46 1.95 2.47
CA LEU A 128 0.32 0.78 2.85
C LEU A 128 1.69 1.18 3.41
N GLU A 129 2.38 2.18 2.83
CA GLU A 129 3.62 2.74 3.38
C GLU A 129 3.45 3.11 4.86
N VAL A 130 2.41 3.88 5.15
CA VAL A 130 2.13 4.33 6.52
C VAL A 130 1.66 3.18 7.42
N SER A 131 0.81 2.28 6.91
CA SER A 131 0.27 1.16 7.69
C SER A 131 1.34 0.15 8.07
N LEU A 132 2.31 -0.06 7.18
CA LEU A 132 3.41 -0.99 7.38
C LEU A 132 4.63 -0.31 8.04
N ALA A 133 4.58 1.02 8.23
CA ALA A 133 5.72 1.83 8.64
C ALA A 133 6.96 1.43 7.82
N ALA A 134 6.85 1.54 6.50
CA ALA A 134 7.87 1.19 5.52
C ALA A 134 8.02 2.30 4.49
N LEU A 135 9.22 2.53 4.02
CA LEU A 135 9.47 3.44 2.92
C LEU A 135 9.04 2.80 1.59
N ARG A 136 8.75 3.61 0.59
CA ARG A 136 8.36 3.16 -0.75
C ARG A 136 9.40 2.23 -1.37
N GLU A 137 10.68 2.55 -1.21
CA GLU A 137 11.79 1.73 -1.68
C GLU A 137 11.88 0.38 -0.97
N GLU A 138 11.46 0.32 0.30
CA GLU A 138 11.38 -0.93 1.06
C GLU A 138 10.19 -1.79 0.62
N LEU A 139 9.18 -1.19 -0.02
CA LEU A 139 8.09 -1.87 -0.70
C LEU A 139 8.46 -2.30 -2.13
N HIS A 140 9.71 -2.06 -2.56
CA HIS A 140 10.20 -2.33 -3.92
C HIS A 140 9.47 -1.53 -5.00
N VAL A 141 8.99 -0.33 -4.66
CA VAL A 141 8.35 0.60 -5.59
C VAL A 141 9.16 1.88 -5.71
N ARG A 142 9.26 2.44 -6.90
CA ARG A 142 9.91 3.72 -7.17
C ARG A 142 8.95 4.66 -7.87
N ALA A 143 9.10 5.97 -7.60
CA ALA A 143 8.50 6.98 -8.43
C ALA A 143 9.09 6.91 -9.85
N GLU A 144 8.31 7.26 -10.86
CA GLU A 144 8.82 7.38 -12.21
C GLU A 144 9.84 8.53 -12.29
N ASN A 145 10.96 8.27 -12.95
CA ASN A 145 11.92 9.32 -13.26
C ASN A 145 11.35 10.14 -14.42
N GLY A 146 10.71 11.27 -14.11
CA GLY A 146 10.34 12.28 -15.09
C GLY A 146 11.51 13.21 -15.32
N GLY A 147 11.84 13.48 -16.57
CA GLY A 147 12.85 14.48 -16.96
C GLY A 147 12.30 15.38 -18.06
N SER A 148 12.60 16.68 -17.98
CA SER A 148 12.35 17.62 -19.07
C SER A 148 13.65 17.90 -19.79
N VAL A 149 13.66 17.75 -21.11
CA VAL A 149 14.77 18.20 -21.95
C VAL A 149 14.39 19.57 -22.53
N VAL A 150 15.18 20.58 -22.21
CA VAL A 150 15.03 21.93 -22.75
C VAL A 150 16.29 22.24 -23.56
N GLY A 151 16.13 22.52 -24.86
CA GLY A 151 17.22 22.90 -25.76
C GLY A 151 16.67 23.28 -27.13
N PRO A 152 17.47 23.97 -27.95
CA PRO A 152 17.12 24.18 -29.34
C PRO A 152 17.12 22.84 -30.07
N LEU A 153 16.03 22.53 -30.77
CA LEU A 153 15.90 21.40 -31.68
C LEU A 153 16.55 21.73 -32.99
#